data_9198544ff506769dc2f5ae29de7a19e9
#
_entry.id   9198544ff506769dc2f5ae29de7a19e9
#
_cell.length_a   1.000
_cell.length_b   1.000
_cell.length_c   1.000
_cell.angle_alpha   90.00
_cell.angle_beta   90.00
_cell.angle_gamma   90.00
#
_symmetry.space_group_name_H-M   'P 1'
#
loop_
_entity.id
_entity.type
_entity.pdbx_description
1 polymer ?
#
loop_
_entity_poly.entity_id
_entity_poly.type
_entity_poly.pdbx_seq_one_letter_code
_entity_poly.pdbx_strand_id
1 'polypeptide(L)'
;MNNRLALNISALFFAFFVVFVLLFFTKDRLFEYYFTYLESLKKTVELQSDLESGKIVLFGSSELVFYPNQKFLPQNFFNNDLKIPLRVQGNEGHQSFVILSQLAAFDNKKVRENAKVVVLLSPSWFTGSSDNGLTMAKFLEYMNLGMMNKLYFEGQTQDKYKFLISDYIQNNISYIKEPTFIYETPYKDIKDEYINNKIKKFIIEKFDEKYVKSQDIKYFKQDLNFNDLKNEAKNIEISSSNNNLGINNEYYSKYIEPQIAKNNFPFEIVIPPSLEKNEEYQDFLDLLDFLDSYKIKPLFIMQDLHPYVFSKNRENANLLMETIKSKVLEHNFEYMDMWTYKKEDYEIGTLTDIVHFGELGWVKANQKIVDYFVK
;
A
#
# COMPACT_ATOMS: atom_id res chain seq x y z
N MET A 1 -58.62 32.61 -9.96
CA MET A 1 -57.22 32.32 -10.40
C MET A 1 -56.19 32.62 -9.32
N ASN A 2 -56.41 33.60 -8.43
CA ASN A 2 -55.44 34.00 -7.40
C ASN A 2 -55.21 32.99 -6.26
N ASN A 3 -56.27 32.23 -5.86
CA ASN A 3 -56.13 31.31 -4.71
C ASN A 3 -55.20 30.07 -5.00
N ARG A 4 -55.19 29.58 -6.23
CA ARG A 4 -54.30 28.47 -6.61
C ARG A 4 -52.83 28.90 -6.65
N LEU A 5 -52.55 30.11 -7.11
CA LEU A 5 -51.19 30.66 -7.14
C LEU A 5 -50.69 30.91 -5.72
N ALA A 6 -51.49 31.44 -4.83
CA ALA A 6 -51.14 31.65 -3.42
C ALA A 6 -50.86 30.31 -2.73
N LEU A 7 -51.67 29.26 -3.00
CA LEU A 7 -51.50 27.94 -2.44
C LEU A 7 -50.17 27.28 -2.90
N ASN A 8 -49.85 27.41 -4.18
CA ASN A 8 -48.60 26.87 -4.75
C ASN A 8 -47.38 27.61 -4.19
N ILE A 9 -47.45 28.93 -4.02
CA ILE A 9 -46.37 29.72 -3.41
C ILE A 9 -46.19 29.31 -1.95
N SER A 10 -47.28 29.17 -1.18
CA SER A 10 -47.20 28.72 0.21
C SER A 10 -46.65 27.30 0.35
N ALA A 11 -47.02 26.38 -0.54
CA ALA A 11 -46.46 25.01 -0.58
C ALA A 11 -44.96 25.02 -0.88
N LEU A 12 -44.52 25.89 -1.79
CA LEU A 12 -43.11 26.04 -2.12
C LEU A 12 -42.30 26.57 -0.91
N PHE A 13 -42.80 27.62 -0.25
CA PHE A 13 -42.19 28.14 0.98
C PHE A 13 -42.13 27.11 2.09
N PHE A 14 -43.20 26.33 2.26
CA PHE A 14 -43.23 25.25 3.25
C PHE A 14 -42.20 24.16 2.90
N ALA A 15 -42.06 23.75 1.64
CA ALA A 15 -41.04 22.80 1.20
C ALA A 15 -39.64 23.32 1.48
N PHE A 16 -39.34 24.58 1.15
CA PHE A 16 -38.06 25.22 1.49
C PHE A 16 -37.80 25.26 3.00
N PHE A 17 -38.82 25.57 3.79
CA PHE A 17 -38.72 25.59 5.25
C PHE A 17 -38.40 24.20 5.80
N VAL A 18 -39.08 23.15 5.32
CA VAL A 18 -38.81 21.77 5.72
C VAL A 18 -37.38 21.35 5.36
N VAL A 19 -36.93 21.68 4.13
CA VAL A 19 -35.55 21.40 3.70
C VAL A 19 -34.54 22.15 4.58
N PHE A 20 -34.82 23.43 4.88
CA PHE A 20 -33.96 24.24 5.73
C PHE A 20 -33.86 23.68 7.15
N VAL A 21 -34.99 23.25 7.74
CA VAL A 21 -35.04 22.62 9.06
C VAL A 21 -34.26 21.30 9.06
N LEU A 22 -34.44 20.46 8.04
CA LEU A 22 -33.69 19.22 7.90
C LEU A 22 -32.19 19.48 7.78
N LEU A 23 -31.78 20.43 6.93
CA LEU A 23 -30.37 20.81 6.79
C LEU A 23 -29.80 21.38 8.08
N PHE A 24 -30.58 22.17 8.83
CA PHE A 24 -30.13 22.73 10.10
C PHE A 24 -29.83 21.64 11.16
N PHE A 25 -30.70 20.62 11.25
CA PHE A 25 -30.49 19.51 12.19
C PHE A 25 -29.46 18.46 11.71
N THR A 26 -29.20 18.38 10.42
CA THR A 26 -28.26 17.40 9.86
C THR A 26 -26.93 18.01 9.43
N LYS A 27 -26.79 19.36 9.53
CA LYS A 27 -25.62 20.10 9.01
C LYS A 27 -24.29 19.55 9.52
N ASP A 28 -24.19 19.22 10.81
CA ASP A 28 -22.92 18.78 11.39
C ASP A 28 -22.52 17.40 10.88
N ARG A 29 -23.49 16.47 10.74
CA ARG A 29 -23.26 15.14 10.14
C ARG A 29 -22.95 15.21 8.65
N LEU A 30 -23.66 16.09 7.93
CA LEU A 30 -23.38 16.31 6.50
C LEU A 30 -22.02 16.95 6.29
N PHE A 31 -21.62 17.86 7.17
CA PHE A 31 -20.34 18.54 7.10
C PHE A 31 -19.19 17.56 7.41
N GLU A 32 -19.32 16.73 8.45
CA GLU A 32 -18.36 15.69 8.81
C GLU A 32 -18.21 14.66 7.68
N TYR A 33 -19.33 14.17 7.14
CA TYR A 33 -19.32 13.26 5.99
C TYR A 33 -18.65 13.89 4.76
N TYR A 34 -18.97 15.15 4.47
CA TYR A 34 -18.40 15.87 3.34
C TYR A 34 -16.89 16.12 3.49
N PHE A 35 -16.45 16.45 4.70
CA PHE A 35 -15.02 16.62 5.02
C PHE A 35 -14.24 15.31 4.86
N THR A 36 -14.73 14.22 5.42
CA THR A 36 -14.12 12.89 5.28
C THR A 36 -14.03 12.48 3.80
N TYR A 37 -15.08 12.76 3.04
CA TYR A 37 -15.11 12.51 1.61
C TYR A 37 -14.07 13.35 0.85
N LEU A 38 -13.96 14.63 1.17
CA LEU A 38 -12.96 15.52 0.54
C LEU A 38 -11.53 15.12 0.85
N GLU A 39 -11.22 14.69 2.07
CA GLU A 39 -9.91 14.16 2.42
C GLU A 39 -9.58 12.87 1.68
N SER A 40 -10.55 11.97 1.61
CA SER A 40 -10.46 10.75 0.83
C SER A 40 -10.17 11.05 -0.65
N LEU A 41 -10.89 12.01 -1.21
CA LEU A 41 -10.72 12.45 -2.59
C LEU A 41 -9.32 13.06 -2.82
N LYS A 42 -8.85 13.88 -1.91
CA LYS A 42 -7.52 14.51 -1.97
C LYS A 42 -6.42 13.44 -1.99
N LYS A 43 -6.45 12.49 -1.06
CA LYS A 43 -5.49 11.38 -1.03
C LYS A 43 -5.50 10.56 -2.32
N THR A 44 -6.69 10.33 -2.87
CA THR A 44 -6.91 9.61 -4.13
C THR A 44 -6.27 10.35 -5.30
N VAL A 45 -6.53 11.66 -5.43
CA VAL A 45 -6.00 12.49 -6.52
C VAL A 45 -4.47 12.63 -6.41
N GLU A 46 -3.93 12.77 -5.21
CA GLU A 46 -2.49 12.86 -4.98
C GLU A 46 -1.77 11.57 -5.42
N LEU A 47 -2.26 10.39 -5.03
CA LEU A 47 -1.65 9.13 -5.43
C LEU A 47 -1.75 8.91 -6.95
N GLN A 48 -2.90 9.21 -7.56
CA GLN A 48 -3.04 9.14 -9.01
C GLN A 48 -2.07 10.09 -9.71
N SER A 49 -1.98 11.34 -9.27
CA SER A 49 -1.06 12.34 -9.83
C SER A 49 0.41 11.91 -9.71
N ASP A 50 0.78 11.30 -8.59
CA ASP A 50 2.12 10.77 -8.37
C ASP A 50 2.45 9.63 -9.36
N LEU A 51 1.52 8.70 -9.59
CA LEU A 51 1.68 7.62 -10.58
C LEU A 51 1.75 8.16 -12.02
N GLU A 52 0.85 9.10 -12.38
CA GLU A 52 0.80 9.71 -13.71
C GLU A 52 2.03 10.55 -14.04
N SER A 53 2.61 11.22 -13.03
CA SER A 53 3.81 12.06 -13.21
C SER A 53 5.10 11.27 -13.30
N GLY A 54 5.05 9.96 -13.03
CA GLY A 54 6.23 9.10 -12.94
C GLY A 54 7.03 9.32 -11.66
N LYS A 55 6.41 9.83 -10.58
CA LYS A 55 7.01 9.80 -9.25
C LYS A 55 7.22 8.34 -8.83
N ILE A 56 8.34 8.04 -8.19
CA ILE A 56 8.57 6.71 -7.62
C ILE A 56 7.59 6.51 -6.48
N VAL A 57 6.74 5.49 -6.58
CA VAL A 57 5.80 5.10 -5.53
C VAL A 57 6.25 3.76 -4.95
N LEU A 58 6.67 3.79 -3.70
CA LEU A 58 7.09 2.62 -2.93
C LEU A 58 5.90 2.11 -2.11
N PHE A 59 5.38 0.96 -2.51
CA PHE A 59 4.36 0.23 -1.77
C PHE A 59 5.01 -0.75 -0.80
N GLY A 60 4.46 -0.85 0.40
CA GLY A 60 4.93 -1.75 1.43
C GLY A 60 3.98 -1.74 2.63
N SER A 61 4.38 -2.34 3.74
CA SER A 61 3.55 -2.48 4.92
C SER A 61 4.15 -1.74 6.14
N SER A 62 4.22 -2.38 7.29
CA SER A 62 4.68 -1.78 8.56
C SER A 62 6.11 -1.25 8.52
N GLU A 63 6.96 -1.81 7.68
CA GLU A 63 8.36 -1.38 7.49
C GLU A 63 8.49 0.08 7.06
N LEU A 64 7.46 0.64 6.41
CA LEU A 64 7.47 2.03 5.96
C LEU A 64 7.19 3.04 7.08
N VAL A 65 6.68 2.60 8.24
CA VAL A 65 6.18 3.49 9.29
C VAL A 65 6.71 3.18 10.69
N PHE A 66 7.26 1.97 10.93
CA PHE A 66 7.59 1.53 12.28
C PHE A 66 8.76 2.30 12.90
N TYR A 67 9.76 2.66 12.10
CA TYR A 67 10.93 3.43 12.55
C TYR A 67 11.05 4.75 11.76
N PRO A 68 10.16 5.74 11.99
CA PRO A 68 10.06 6.94 11.16
C PRO A 68 11.29 7.86 11.23
N ASN A 69 12.12 7.71 12.25
CA ASN A 69 13.31 8.54 12.47
C ASN A 69 14.58 7.97 11.82
N GLN A 70 14.52 6.80 11.15
CA GLN A 70 15.67 6.29 10.43
C GLN A 70 16.10 7.27 9.34
N LYS A 71 17.40 7.53 9.28
CA LYS A 71 17.99 8.48 8.32
C LYS A 71 17.76 8.04 6.89
N PHE A 72 17.99 6.74 6.62
CA PHE A 72 17.90 6.17 5.29
C PHE A 72 16.53 5.57 4.96
N LEU A 73 15.53 5.76 5.82
CA LEU A 73 14.14 5.42 5.45
C LEU A 73 13.79 6.14 4.14
N PRO A 74 13.22 5.48 3.11
CA PRO A 74 13.08 6.05 1.77
C PRO A 74 12.46 7.44 1.73
N GLN A 75 11.37 7.69 2.47
CA GLN A 75 10.75 9.02 2.51
C GLN A 75 11.70 10.11 3.05
N ASN A 76 12.57 9.77 4.00
CA ASN A 76 13.53 10.71 4.55
C ASN A 76 14.69 10.94 3.58
N PHE A 77 15.31 9.86 3.11
CA PHE A 77 16.49 9.91 2.27
C PHE A 77 16.23 10.51 0.89
N PHE A 78 15.19 10.05 0.18
CA PHE A 78 14.88 10.54 -1.16
C PHE A 78 14.47 12.00 -1.17
N ASN A 79 13.59 12.40 -0.26
CA ASN A 79 13.07 13.77 -0.26
C ASN A 79 14.05 14.79 0.36
N ASN A 80 14.80 14.40 1.41
CA ASN A 80 15.68 15.31 2.12
C ASN A 80 17.11 15.35 1.56
N ASP A 81 17.69 14.19 1.26
CA ASP A 81 19.09 14.09 0.84
C ASP A 81 19.23 14.09 -0.68
N LEU A 82 18.49 13.22 -1.37
CA LEU A 82 18.57 13.09 -2.82
C LEU A 82 17.80 14.15 -3.59
N LYS A 83 16.82 14.82 -2.98
CA LYS A 83 15.88 15.71 -3.68
C LYS A 83 15.19 15.02 -4.87
N ILE A 84 15.02 13.72 -4.79
CA ILE A 84 14.31 12.89 -5.78
C ILE A 84 12.91 12.64 -5.24
N PRO A 85 11.85 13.06 -5.95
CA PRO A 85 10.48 12.85 -5.49
C PRO A 85 10.15 11.36 -5.36
N LEU A 86 9.87 10.94 -4.14
CA LEU A 86 9.40 9.59 -3.83
C LEU A 86 8.19 9.69 -2.91
N ARG A 87 7.21 8.83 -3.14
CA ARG A 87 6.07 8.61 -2.25
C ARG A 87 6.16 7.24 -1.63
N VAL A 88 5.99 7.14 -0.33
CA VAL A 88 5.69 5.86 0.32
C VAL A 88 4.18 5.70 0.43
N GLN A 89 3.70 4.49 0.17
CA GLN A 89 2.29 4.16 0.19
C GLN A 89 2.11 2.83 0.92
N GLY A 90 1.62 2.89 2.14
CA GLY A 90 1.34 1.72 2.94
C GLY A 90 1.56 1.94 4.42
N ASN A 91 1.07 1.00 5.18
CA ASN A 91 1.14 0.87 6.63
C ASN A 91 0.87 -0.61 6.96
N GLU A 92 0.80 -0.97 8.22
CA GLU A 92 0.48 -2.33 8.65
C GLU A 92 -0.72 -2.93 7.90
N GLY A 93 -0.54 -4.13 7.33
CA GLY A 93 -1.57 -4.83 6.56
C GLY A 93 -1.77 -4.34 5.12
N HIS A 94 -0.91 -3.48 4.61
CA HIS A 94 -0.92 -3.09 3.20
C HIS A 94 -0.15 -4.13 2.37
N GLN A 95 -0.88 -5.08 1.81
CA GLN A 95 -0.40 -6.27 1.13
C GLN A 95 -0.81 -6.29 -0.34
N SER A 96 -0.55 -7.39 -1.04
CA SER A 96 -0.68 -7.52 -2.49
C SER A 96 -2.06 -7.14 -3.03
N PHE A 97 -3.15 -7.57 -2.38
CA PHE A 97 -4.50 -7.25 -2.82
C PHE A 97 -4.84 -5.77 -2.75
N VAL A 98 -4.37 -5.08 -1.71
CA VAL A 98 -4.56 -3.62 -1.59
C VAL A 98 -3.77 -2.89 -2.66
N ILE A 99 -2.52 -3.29 -2.91
CA ILE A 99 -1.67 -2.69 -3.94
C ILE A 99 -2.33 -2.84 -5.32
N LEU A 100 -2.79 -4.06 -5.65
CA LEU A 100 -3.55 -4.34 -6.86
C LEU A 100 -4.78 -3.43 -6.96
N SER A 101 -5.58 -3.37 -5.90
CA SER A 101 -6.84 -2.61 -5.89
C SER A 101 -6.61 -1.12 -6.09
N GLN A 102 -5.57 -0.55 -5.47
CA GLN A 102 -5.19 0.85 -5.64
C GLN A 102 -4.71 1.13 -7.07
N LEU A 103 -3.83 0.29 -7.62
CA LEU A 103 -3.35 0.43 -8.99
C LEU A 103 -4.49 0.26 -10.00
N ALA A 104 -5.40 -0.68 -9.76
CA ALA A 104 -6.60 -0.87 -10.58
C ALA A 104 -7.52 0.36 -10.58
N ALA A 105 -7.67 1.02 -9.43
CA ALA A 105 -8.48 2.25 -9.34
C ALA A 105 -7.92 3.40 -10.17
N PHE A 106 -6.61 3.42 -10.41
CA PHE A 106 -5.93 4.50 -11.17
C PHE A 106 -5.55 4.10 -12.58
N ASP A 107 -6.04 2.96 -13.07
CA ASP A 107 -5.71 2.51 -14.40
C ASP A 107 -6.17 3.48 -15.48
N ASN A 108 -5.20 4.09 -16.12
CA ASN A 108 -5.35 4.92 -17.31
C ASN A 108 -4.04 4.90 -18.14
N LYS A 109 -4.10 5.49 -19.34
CA LYS A 109 -2.96 5.49 -20.25
C LYS A 109 -1.70 6.09 -19.64
N LYS A 110 -1.79 7.21 -18.90
CA LYS A 110 -0.62 7.87 -18.31
C LYS A 110 0.02 7.02 -17.22
N VAL A 111 -0.80 6.39 -16.36
CA VAL A 111 -0.30 5.48 -15.32
C VAL A 111 0.44 4.31 -15.96
N ARG A 112 -0.14 3.69 -16.99
CA ARG A 112 0.52 2.58 -17.70
C ARG A 112 1.87 2.97 -18.33
N GLU A 113 1.98 4.20 -18.82
CA GLU A 113 3.20 4.69 -19.49
C GLU A 113 4.26 5.19 -18.51
N ASN A 114 3.86 5.80 -17.39
CA ASN A 114 4.75 6.58 -16.54
C ASN A 114 5.00 5.97 -15.16
N ALA A 115 4.10 5.14 -14.63
CA ALA A 115 4.18 4.67 -13.26
C ALA A 115 5.52 3.98 -12.95
N LYS A 116 6.18 4.43 -11.88
CA LYS A 116 7.38 3.84 -11.31
C LYS A 116 7.03 3.22 -9.98
N VAL A 117 6.81 1.92 -10.00
CA VAL A 117 6.29 1.15 -8.88
C VAL A 117 7.41 0.34 -8.25
N VAL A 118 7.58 0.49 -6.94
CA VAL A 118 8.38 -0.41 -6.10
C VAL A 118 7.43 -1.14 -5.16
N VAL A 119 7.59 -2.44 -5.05
CA VAL A 119 6.84 -3.26 -4.08
C VAL A 119 7.82 -3.91 -3.13
N LEU A 120 7.74 -3.53 -1.87
CA LEU A 120 8.52 -4.13 -0.79
C LEU A 120 7.75 -5.32 -0.22
N LEU A 121 8.24 -6.52 -0.50
CA LEU A 121 7.66 -7.78 -0.05
C LEU A 121 8.25 -8.17 1.30
N SER A 122 7.41 -8.51 2.26
CA SER A 122 7.84 -9.11 3.51
C SER A 122 7.64 -10.62 3.48
N PRO A 123 8.62 -11.43 3.90
CA PRO A 123 8.43 -12.86 4.03
C PRO A 123 7.27 -13.24 4.95
N SER A 124 6.95 -12.37 5.93
CA SER A 124 5.83 -12.58 6.86
C SER A 124 4.46 -12.58 6.16
N TRP A 125 4.34 -12.04 4.96
CA TRP A 125 3.10 -12.10 4.19
C TRP A 125 2.78 -13.53 3.73
N PHE A 126 3.81 -14.31 3.43
CA PHE A 126 3.72 -15.67 2.87
C PHE A 126 3.95 -16.77 3.89
N THR A 127 4.27 -16.41 5.13
CA THR A 127 4.53 -17.35 6.24
C THR A 127 3.45 -17.21 7.31
N GLY A 128 3.33 -18.22 8.19
CA GLY A 128 2.33 -18.24 9.24
C GLY A 128 1.14 -19.13 8.90
N SER A 129 -0.01 -18.88 9.54
CA SER A 129 -1.24 -19.58 9.23
C SER A 129 -1.81 -19.11 7.89
N SER A 130 -2.62 -19.95 7.25
CA SER A 130 -3.35 -19.60 6.02
C SER A 130 -4.29 -18.39 6.16
N ASP A 131 -4.57 -17.96 7.38
CA ASP A 131 -5.49 -16.89 7.71
C ASP A 131 -4.81 -15.51 7.84
N ASN A 132 -3.58 -15.37 7.38
CA ASN A 132 -2.85 -14.09 7.35
C ASN A 132 -3.33 -13.15 6.23
N GLY A 133 -4.48 -13.44 5.64
CA GLY A 133 -5.10 -12.62 4.61
C GLY A 133 -5.45 -11.21 5.08
N LEU A 134 -5.64 -10.35 4.11
CA LEU A 134 -6.07 -8.97 4.31
C LEU A 134 -7.42 -8.91 5.04
N THR A 135 -7.49 -8.19 6.15
CA THR A 135 -8.78 -7.96 6.81
C THR A 135 -9.58 -6.88 6.09
N MET A 136 -10.91 -6.98 6.09
CA MET A 136 -11.79 -5.97 5.48
C MET A 136 -11.56 -4.58 6.11
N ALA A 137 -11.25 -4.50 7.40
CA ALA A 137 -10.94 -3.24 8.06
C ALA A 137 -9.70 -2.56 7.45
N LYS A 138 -8.65 -3.33 7.18
CA LYS A 138 -7.44 -2.82 6.51
C LYS A 138 -7.68 -2.49 5.05
N PHE A 139 -8.46 -3.29 4.34
CA PHE A 139 -8.86 -2.96 2.98
C PHE A 139 -9.55 -1.60 2.89
N LEU A 140 -10.53 -1.33 3.78
CA LEU A 140 -11.27 -0.06 3.80
C LEU A 140 -10.42 1.15 4.22
N GLU A 141 -9.35 0.93 5.00
CA GLU A 141 -8.40 1.98 5.35
C GLU A 141 -7.66 2.50 4.10
N TYR A 142 -7.35 1.62 3.17
CA TYR A 142 -6.56 1.92 1.97
C TYR A 142 -7.40 2.17 0.72
N MET A 143 -8.47 1.41 0.54
CA MET A 143 -9.42 1.57 -0.57
C MET A 143 -10.58 2.47 -0.15
N ASN A 144 -10.30 3.75 -0.09
CA ASN A 144 -11.29 4.75 0.27
C ASN A 144 -12.36 4.95 -0.82
N LEU A 145 -13.42 5.66 -0.47
CA LEU A 145 -14.57 5.90 -1.38
C LEU A 145 -14.17 6.60 -2.68
N GLY A 146 -13.17 7.49 -2.65
CA GLY A 146 -12.66 8.14 -3.86
C GLY A 146 -12.02 7.15 -4.83
N MET A 147 -11.22 6.21 -4.31
CA MET A 147 -10.59 5.15 -5.11
C MET A 147 -11.63 4.18 -5.67
N MET A 148 -12.64 3.81 -4.87
CA MET A 148 -13.73 2.95 -5.32
C MET A 148 -14.55 3.60 -6.45
N ASN A 149 -14.82 4.89 -6.35
CA ASN A 149 -15.47 5.63 -7.42
C ASN A 149 -14.65 5.62 -8.72
N LYS A 150 -13.32 5.82 -8.63
CA LYS A 150 -12.45 5.75 -9.79
C LYS A 150 -12.43 4.34 -10.40
N LEU A 151 -12.28 3.32 -9.57
CA LEU A 151 -12.28 1.93 -10.02
C LEU A 151 -13.53 1.58 -10.86
N TYR A 152 -14.71 1.89 -10.35
CA TYR A 152 -15.95 1.45 -10.97
C TYR A 152 -16.47 2.37 -12.07
N PHE A 153 -16.22 3.68 -12.00
CA PHE A 153 -16.87 4.65 -12.87
C PHE A 153 -15.93 5.38 -13.83
N GLU A 154 -14.64 5.50 -13.51
CA GLU A 154 -13.71 6.29 -14.30
C GLU A 154 -12.59 5.45 -14.91
N GLY A 155 -12.17 4.37 -14.25
CA GLY A 155 -11.03 3.57 -14.65
C GLY A 155 -11.25 2.76 -15.92
N GLN A 156 -10.16 2.54 -16.65
CA GLN A 156 -10.10 1.65 -17.83
C GLN A 156 -9.78 0.21 -17.45
N THR A 157 -9.88 -0.10 -16.17
CA THR A 157 -9.58 -1.40 -15.59
C THR A 157 -10.45 -2.50 -16.18
N GLN A 158 -9.85 -3.62 -16.52
CA GLN A 158 -10.55 -4.79 -17.03
C GLN A 158 -11.58 -5.29 -15.99
N ASP A 159 -12.73 -5.72 -16.47
CA ASP A 159 -13.83 -6.17 -15.63
C ASP A 159 -13.40 -7.30 -14.68
N LYS A 160 -12.45 -8.18 -15.08
CA LYS A 160 -11.96 -9.26 -14.22
C LYS A 160 -11.44 -8.76 -12.85
N TYR A 161 -10.70 -7.64 -12.83
CA TYR A 161 -10.18 -7.09 -11.58
C TYR A 161 -11.25 -6.35 -10.78
N LYS A 162 -12.20 -5.71 -11.47
CA LYS A 162 -13.37 -5.11 -10.81
C LYS A 162 -14.25 -6.18 -10.16
N PHE A 163 -14.42 -7.34 -10.81
CA PHE A 163 -15.13 -8.48 -10.22
C PHE A 163 -14.37 -9.07 -9.04
N LEU A 164 -13.05 -9.28 -9.17
CA LEU A 164 -12.23 -9.80 -8.09
C LEU A 164 -12.36 -8.93 -6.82
N ILE A 165 -12.25 -7.61 -6.96
CA ILE A 165 -12.40 -6.67 -5.84
C ILE A 165 -13.82 -6.67 -5.30
N SER A 166 -14.82 -6.74 -6.17
CA SER A 166 -16.23 -6.81 -5.76
C SER A 166 -16.55 -8.09 -5.01
N ASP A 167 -16.02 -9.22 -5.46
CA ASP A 167 -16.20 -10.51 -4.80
C ASP A 167 -15.59 -10.50 -3.40
N TYR A 168 -14.37 -9.93 -3.26
CA TYR A 168 -13.77 -9.76 -1.95
C TYR A 168 -14.65 -8.92 -1.01
N ILE A 169 -15.16 -7.79 -1.49
CA ILE A 169 -16.03 -6.91 -0.71
C ILE A 169 -17.33 -7.65 -0.32
N GLN A 170 -17.97 -8.33 -1.27
CA GLN A 170 -19.23 -9.05 -1.00
C GLN A 170 -19.04 -10.19 0.00
N ASN A 171 -17.95 -10.93 -0.10
CA ASN A 171 -17.65 -12.02 0.83
C ASN A 171 -17.35 -11.51 2.26
N ASN A 172 -16.93 -10.25 2.39
CA ASN A 172 -16.56 -9.62 3.65
C ASN A 172 -17.53 -8.51 4.10
N ILE A 173 -18.70 -8.39 3.49
CA ILE A 173 -19.63 -7.26 3.71
C ILE A 173 -20.11 -7.15 5.16
N SER A 174 -20.21 -8.27 5.88
CA SER A 174 -20.61 -8.30 7.29
C SER A 174 -19.64 -7.57 8.23
N TYR A 175 -18.40 -7.33 7.80
CA TYR A 175 -17.40 -6.59 8.56
C TYR A 175 -17.49 -5.08 8.35
N ILE A 176 -18.32 -4.59 7.43
CA ILE A 176 -18.51 -3.17 7.15
C ILE A 176 -19.47 -2.61 8.21
N LYS A 177 -18.93 -1.79 9.13
CA LYS A 177 -19.72 -1.21 10.24
C LYS A 177 -20.62 -0.06 9.79
N GLU A 178 -20.17 0.69 8.81
CA GLU A 178 -20.90 1.82 8.21
C GLU A 178 -21.07 1.53 6.71
N PRO A 179 -22.10 0.76 6.35
CA PRO A 179 -22.33 0.38 4.98
C PRO A 179 -22.52 1.64 4.13
N THR A 180 -21.70 1.77 3.12
CA THR A 180 -21.94 2.72 2.05
C THR A 180 -22.52 1.95 0.86
N PHE A 181 -23.45 2.56 0.16
CA PHE A 181 -24.08 1.97 -1.01
C PHE A 181 -23.07 1.28 -1.97
N ILE A 182 -21.89 1.89 -2.14
CA ILE A 182 -20.87 1.40 -3.07
C ILE A 182 -20.26 0.05 -2.64
N TYR A 183 -20.23 -0.24 -1.34
CA TYR A 183 -19.72 -1.51 -0.82
C TYR A 183 -20.80 -2.59 -0.72
N GLU A 184 -22.07 -2.19 -0.58
CA GLU A 184 -23.20 -3.11 -0.44
C GLU A 184 -23.73 -3.63 -1.76
N THR A 185 -23.50 -2.90 -2.85
CA THR A 185 -24.07 -3.22 -4.15
C THR A 185 -23.10 -4.03 -5.00
N PRO A 186 -23.47 -5.21 -5.50
CA PRO A 186 -22.67 -5.97 -6.45
C PRO A 186 -22.28 -5.12 -7.67
N TYR A 187 -21.09 -5.32 -8.21
CA TYR A 187 -20.56 -4.51 -9.33
C TYR A 187 -21.54 -4.43 -10.53
N LYS A 188 -22.21 -5.54 -10.86
CA LYS A 188 -23.21 -5.56 -11.94
C LYS A 188 -24.35 -4.54 -11.72
N ASP A 189 -24.79 -4.39 -10.47
CA ASP A 189 -25.89 -3.51 -10.11
C ASP A 189 -25.42 -2.07 -9.99
N ILE A 190 -24.16 -1.85 -9.58
CA ILE A 190 -23.51 -0.52 -9.60
C ILE A 190 -23.39 0.02 -11.02
N LYS A 191 -23.10 -0.84 -12.00
CA LYS A 191 -23.04 -0.48 -13.41
C LYS A 191 -24.38 0.00 -13.96
N ASP A 192 -25.48 -0.58 -13.49
CA ASP A 192 -26.84 -0.25 -13.90
C ASP A 192 -27.36 1.03 -13.21
N GLU A 193 -26.85 1.36 -12.01
CA GLU A 193 -27.20 2.58 -11.27
C GLU A 193 -26.34 3.81 -11.63
N TYR A 194 -25.68 3.77 -12.75
CA TYR A 194 -24.79 4.83 -13.26
C TYR A 194 -25.38 6.26 -13.20
N ILE A 195 -26.70 6.39 -13.20
CA ILE A 195 -27.41 7.70 -13.20
C ILE A 195 -27.24 8.44 -11.85
N ASN A 196 -27.30 7.72 -10.73
CA ASN A 196 -27.16 8.34 -9.40
C ASN A 196 -25.74 8.83 -9.13
N ASN A 197 -24.76 8.28 -9.82
CA ASN A 197 -23.36 8.64 -9.67
C ASN A 197 -22.87 9.73 -10.62
N LYS A 198 -23.68 10.16 -11.60
CA LYS A 198 -23.34 11.31 -12.46
C LYS A 198 -23.11 12.60 -11.67
N ILE A 199 -23.88 12.81 -10.60
CA ILE A 199 -23.70 13.98 -9.72
C ILE A 199 -22.38 13.86 -8.94
N LYS A 200 -22.05 12.67 -8.41
CA LYS A 200 -20.77 12.42 -7.74
C LYS A 200 -19.61 12.58 -8.71
N LYS A 201 -19.72 12.03 -9.91
CA LYS A 201 -18.74 12.19 -10.98
C LYS A 201 -18.52 13.66 -11.35
N PHE A 202 -19.59 14.42 -11.51
CA PHE A 202 -19.52 15.85 -11.80
C PHE A 202 -18.81 16.64 -10.69
N ILE A 203 -19.06 16.30 -9.43
CA ILE A 203 -18.37 16.91 -8.29
C ILE A 203 -16.88 16.56 -8.32
N ILE A 204 -16.54 15.28 -8.56
CA ILE A 204 -15.16 14.78 -8.66
C ILE A 204 -14.42 15.50 -9.80
N GLU A 205 -14.98 15.55 -11.00
CA GLU A 205 -14.40 16.21 -12.16
C GLU A 205 -14.17 17.72 -11.92
N LYS A 206 -15.08 18.39 -11.21
CA LYS A 206 -14.94 19.80 -10.85
C LYS A 206 -13.84 20.04 -9.80
N PHE A 207 -13.61 19.09 -8.90
CA PHE A 207 -12.53 19.17 -7.93
C PHE A 207 -11.18 18.74 -8.52
N ASP A 208 -11.15 17.76 -9.44
CA ASP A 208 -9.96 17.34 -10.16
C ASP A 208 -9.35 18.47 -11.03
N GLU A 209 -10.18 19.33 -11.61
CA GLU A 209 -9.69 20.50 -12.37
C GLU A 209 -8.91 21.50 -11.49
N LYS A 210 -9.08 21.48 -10.17
CA LYS A 210 -8.36 22.33 -9.21
C LYS A 210 -7.06 21.72 -8.68
N TYR A 211 -6.90 20.41 -8.76
CA TYR A 211 -5.74 19.72 -8.23
C TYR A 211 -4.76 19.35 -9.35
N VAL A 212 -3.71 20.16 -9.39
CA VAL A 212 -2.39 19.93 -10.00
C VAL A 212 -2.38 19.09 -11.28
N LYS A 213 -2.21 19.76 -12.41
CA LYS A 213 -1.69 19.10 -13.62
C LYS A 213 -0.39 18.40 -13.24
N SER A 214 -0.40 17.07 -13.29
CA SER A 214 0.81 16.26 -13.13
C SER A 214 1.85 16.72 -14.16
N GLN A 215 2.97 17.27 -13.70
CA GLN A 215 4.12 17.54 -14.55
C GLN A 215 5.00 16.30 -14.54
N ASP A 216 5.44 15.85 -15.71
CA ASP A 216 6.36 14.74 -15.81
C ASP A 216 7.62 15.01 -15.01
N ILE A 217 7.96 14.13 -14.10
CA ILE A 217 9.13 14.26 -13.24
C ILE A 217 10.35 13.78 -14.01
N LYS A 218 11.35 14.66 -14.12
CA LYS A 218 12.67 14.31 -14.63
C LYS A 218 13.60 14.02 -13.46
N TYR A 219 14.20 12.86 -13.47
CA TYR A 219 15.19 12.47 -12.47
C TYR A 219 16.58 12.83 -12.96
N PHE A 220 17.39 13.38 -12.05
CA PHE A 220 18.80 13.67 -12.33
C PHE A 220 19.65 12.80 -11.41
N LYS A 221 20.55 12.03 -12.02
CA LYS A 221 21.51 11.22 -11.27
C LYS A 221 22.40 12.13 -10.43
N GLN A 222 22.45 11.86 -9.15
CA GLN A 222 23.41 12.48 -8.23
C GLN A 222 24.62 11.56 -8.09
N ASP A 223 25.81 12.12 -8.02
CA ASP A 223 27.03 11.38 -7.71
C ASP A 223 27.06 11.04 -6.21
N LEU A 224 26.44 9.91 -5.87
CA LEU A 224 26.40 9.38 -4.51
C LEU A 224 27.37 8.22 -4.39
N ASN A 225 28.21 8.29 -3.37
CA ASN A 225 29.01 7.15 -2.98
C ASN A 225 28.23 6.24 -2.01
N PHE A 226 27.50 5.30 -2.56
CA PHE A 226 26.73 4.35 -1.75
C PHE A 226 27.60 3.50 -0.80
N ASN A 227 28.92 3.37 -1.05
CA ASN A 227 29.80 2.67 -0.11
C ASN A 227 30.00 3.49 1.16
N ASP A 228 30.14 4.81 1.06
CA ASP A 228 30.24 5.68 2.23
C ASP A 228 28.92 5.68 3.02
N LEU A 229 27.77 5.72 2.31
CA LEU A 229 26.47 5.65 2.95
C LEU A 229 26.24 4.30 3.67
N LYS A 230 26.71 3.19 3.11
CA LYS A 230 26.67 1.87 3.78
C LYS A 230 27.51 1.85 5.04
N ASN A 231 28.69 2.45 5.01
CA ASN A 231 29.56 2.54 6.19
C ASN A 231 28.91 3.42 7.28
N GLU A 232 28.31 4.55 6.90
CA GLU A 232 27.57 5.39 7.82
C GLU A 232 26.38 4.63 8.44
N ALA A 233 25.56 3.97 7.62
CA ALA A 233 24.44 3.18 8.06
C ALA A 233 24.82 2.08 9.06
N LYS A 234 25.92 1.36 8.79
CA LYS A 234 26.47 0.36 9.74
C LYS A 234 26.86 0.99 11.08
N ASN A 235 27.49 2.16 11.06
CA ASN A 235 27.89 2.85 12.29
C ASN A 235 26.69 3.28 13.12
N ILE A 236 25.60 3.73 12.48
CA ILE A 236 24.33 4.08 13.15
C ILE A 236 23.77 2.83 13.84
N GLU A 237 23.65 1.71 13.12
CA GLU A 237 23.08 0.47 13.68
C GLU A 237 23.95 -0.10 14.82
N ILE A 238 25.28 -0.14 14.66
CA ILE A 238 26.20 -0.62 15.70
C ILE A 238 26.05 0.24 16.97
N SER A 239 25.79 1.52 16.86
CA SER A 239 25.59 2.39 18.02
C SER A 239 24.31 2.09 18.81
N SER A 240 23.31 1.52 18.17
CA SER A 240 22.01 1.18 18.76
C SER A 240 21.87 -0.29 19.18
N SER A 241 22.82 -1.15 18.84
CA SER A 241 22.78 -2.59 19.01
C SER A 241 24.09 -3.17 19.52
N ASN A 242 24.20 -3.39 20.83
CA ASN A 242 25.37 -3.96 21.49
C ASN A 242 25.23 -5.45 21.82
N ASN A 243 24.20 -6.11 21.32
CA ASN A 243 23.98 -7.54 21.49
C ASN A 243 24.53 -8.35 20.30
N ASN A 244 24.70 -9.64 20.48
CA ASN A 244 25.29 -10.52 19.48
C ASN A 244 24.46 -10.69 18.19
N LEU A 245 23.21 -10.23 18.20
CA LEU A 245 22.31 -10.31 17.05
C LEU A 245 22.32 -9.03 16.20
N GLY A 246 22.82 -7.92 16.76
CA GLY A 246 22.75 -6.62 16.08
C GLY A 246 21.35 -6.04 16.02
N ILE A 247 20.49 -6.46 16.93
CA ILE A 247 19.10 -5.95 17.07
C ILE A 247 19.14 -4.72 17.97
N ASN A 248 18.31 -3.70 17.68
CA ASN A 248 18.11 -2.55 18.54
C ASN A 248 17.96 -2.97 20.00
N ASN A 249 18.69 -2.37 20.91
CA ASN A 249 18.81 -2.82 22.32
C ASN A 249 17.45 -2.76 23.06
N GLU A 250 16.63 -1.76 22.81
CA GLU A 250 15.31 -1.64 23.42
C GLU A 250 14.41 -2.79 22.96
N TYR A 251 14.40 -3.07 21.65
CA TYR A 251 13.64 -4.19 21.09
C TYR A 251 14.16 -5.54 21.64
N TYR A 252 15.48 -5.72 21.66
CA TYR A 252 16.11 -6.94 22.16
C TYR A 252 15.70 -7.23 23.62
N SER A 253 15.86 -6.24 24.51
CA SER A 253 15.54 -6.42 25.94
C SER A 253 14.05 -6.66 26.17
N LYS A 254 13.19 -6.05 25.38
CA LYS A 254 11.74 -6.16 25.54
C LYS A 254 11.16 -7.45 24.97
N TYR A 255 11.67 -7.89 23.81
CA TYR A 255 11.01 -8.95 23.05
C TYR A 255 11.85 -10.22 22.86
N ILE A 256 13.18 -10.14 22.82
CA ILE A 256 14.04 -11.30 22.54
C ILE A 256 14.58 -11.94 23.82
N GLU A 257 15.17 -11.16 24.70
CA GLU A 257 15.75 -11.65 25.96
C GLU A 257 14.75 -12.44 26.83
N PRO A 258 13.47 -12.02 26.99
CA PRO A 258 12.48 -12.82 27.71
C PRO A 258 12.16 -14.17 27.04
N GLN A 259 12.27 -14.27 25.71
CA GLN A 259 12.02 -15.54 25.01
C GLN A 259 13.21 -16.50 25.18
N ILE A 260 14.43 -15.97 25.16
CA ILE A 260 15.64 -16.76 25.48
C ILE A 260 15.54 -17.34 26.89
N ALA A 261 15.17 -16.51 27.88
CA ALA A 261 14.99 -16.90 29.25
C ALA A 261 13.93 -18.02 29.47
N LYS A 262 12.90 -18.03 28.59
CA LYS A 262 11.85 -19.06 28.59
C LYS A 262 12.18 -20.29 27.74
N ASN A 263 13.40 -20.42 27.20
CA ASN A 263 13.78 -21.45 26.23
C ASN A 263 12.89 -21.53 24.98
N ASN A 264 12.28 -20.41 24.58
CA ASN A 264 11.43 -20.27 23.40
C ASN A 264 12.16 -19.54 22.25
N PHE A 265 13.46 -19.81 22.13
CA PHE A 265 14.35 -19.23 21.13
C PHE A 265 15.27 -20.31 20.56
N PRO A 266 15.64 -20.27 19.27
CA PRO A 266 15.18 -19.40 18.21
C PRO A 266 13.74 -19.71 17.75
N PHE A 267 13.12 -18.76 17.02
CA PHE A 267 11.77 -18.89 16.51
C PHE A 267 11.71 -19.79 15.28
N GLU A 268 10.57 -20.40 15.07
CA GLU A 268 10.25 -21.18 13.89
C GLU A 268 9.56 -20.33 12.84
N ILE A 269 9.93 -20.53 11.57
CA ILE A 269 9.18 -19.99 10.43
C ILE A 269 8.08 -21.01 10.11
N VAL A 270 6.84 -20.61 10.32
CA VAL A 270 5.69 -21.44 9.97
C VAL A 270 5.43 -21.32 8.48
N ILE A 271 5.55 -22.42 7.75
CA ILE A 271 5.28 -22.47 6.31
C ILE A 271 3.85 -22.96 6.10
N PRO A 272 3.03 -22.30 5.25
CA PRO A 272 1.71 -22.77 4.95
C PRO A 272 1.74 -24.19 4.37
N PRO A 273 0.78 -25.06 4.73
CA PRO A 273 0.72 -26.44 4.22
C PRO A 273 0.58 -26.52 2.70
N SER A 274 0.00 -25.50 2.09
CA SER A 274 -0.15 -25.35 0.64
C SER A 274 -0.16 -23.86 0.28
N LEU A 275 0.72 -23.46 -0.63
CA LEU A 275 0.72 -22.10 -1.18
C LEU A 275 -0.53 -21.81 -2.01
N GLU A 276 -1.09 -22.83 -2.66
CA GLU A 276 -2.34 -22.68 -3.45
C GLU A 276 -3.54 -22.27 -2.59
N LYS A 277 -3.48 -22.54 -1.27
CA LYS A 277 -4.51 -22.16 -0.30
C LYS A 277 -4.14 -20.94 0.53
N ASN A 278 -2.96 -20.39 0.32
CA ASN A 278 -2.54 -19.16 0.98
C ASN A 278 -3.12 -17.95 0.24
N GLU A 279 -4.00 -17.21 0.87
CA GLU A 279 -4.70 -16.08 0.26
C GLU A 279 -3.73 -15.01 -0.22
N GLU A 280 -2.76 -14.61 0.59
CA GLU A 280 -1.79 -13.60 0.18
C GLU A 280 -0.94 -14.05 -1.02
N TYR A 281 -0.62 -15.34 -1.12
CA TYR A 281 0.08 -15.85 -2.29
C TYR A 281 -0.77 -15.75 -3.56
N GLN A 282 -2.08 -16.03 -3.47
CA GLN A 282 -2.99 -15.85 -4.60
C GLN A 282 -3.13 -14.37 -4.98
N ASP A 283 -3.30 -13.50 -3.99
CA ASP A 283 -3.34 -12.04 -4.19
C ASP A 283 -2.04 -11.51 -4.82
N PHE A 284 -0.91 -12.07 -4.43
CA PHE A 284 0.38 -11.74 -5.05
C PHE A 284 0.45 -12.17 -6.51
N LEU A 285 -0.02 -13.36 -6.87
CA LEU A 285 -0.10 -13.81 -8.27
C LEU A 285 -1.03 -12.91 -9.09
N ASP A 286 -2.17 -12.53 -8.55
CA ASP A 286 -3.10 -11.60 -9.19
C ASP A 286 -2.46 -10.21 -9.40
N LEU A 287 -1.64 -9.74 -8.45
CA LEU A 287 -0.87 -8.50 -8.58
C LEU A 287 0.17 -8.60 -9.71
N LEU A 288 0.90 -9.71 -9.82
CA LEU A 288 1.86 -9.93 -10.90
C LEU A 288 1.15 -9.92 -12.28
N ASP A 289 0.06 -10.67 -12.41
CA ASP A 289 -0.75 -10.71 -13.62
C ASP A 289 -1.32 -9.34 -13.99
N PHE A 290 -1.77 -8.56 -13.00
CA PHE A 290 -2.23 -7.21 -13.20
C PHE A 290 -1.11 -6.34 -13.79
N LEU A 291 0.03 -6.27 -13.12
CA LEU A 291 1.16 -5.43 -13.54
C LEU A 291 1.65 -5.78 -14.96
N ASP A 292 1.71 -7.07 -15.29
CA ASP A 292 2.09 -7.53 -16.62
C ASP A 292 1.05 -7.18 -17.69
N SER A 293 -0.23 -7.43 -17.41
CA SER A 293 -1.36 -7.10 -18.31
C SER A 293 -1.39 -5.61 -18.68
N TYR A 294 -1.01 -4.75 -17.74
CA TYR A 294 -0.96 -3.30 -17.90
C TYR A 294 0.42 -2.76 -18.30
N LYS A 295 1.40 -3.66 -18.49
CA LYS A 295 2.77 -3.32 -18.91
C LYS A 295 3.50 -2.38 -17.95
N ILE A 296 3.09 -2.35 -16.70
CA ILE A 296 3.80 -1.64 -15.65
C ILE A 296 5.04 -2.47 -15.30
N LYS A 297 6.21 -1.83 -15.25
CA LYS A 297 7.49 -2.49 -14.93
C LYS A 297 7.90 -2.16 -13.49
N PRO A 298 7.49 -2.97 -12.51
CA PRO A 298 7.84 -2.74 -11.11
C PRO A 298 9.27 -3.18 -10.78
N LEU A 299 9.76 -2.69 -9.66
CA LEU A 299 10.86 -3.28 -8.90
C LEU A 299 10.28 -3.95 -7.66
N PHE A 300 10.49 -5.24 -7.52
CA PHE A 300 10.20 -5.98 -6.29
C PHE A 300 11.45 -6.07 -5.41
N ILE A 301 11.29 -5.83 -4.12
CA ILE A 301 12.36 -5.98 -3.13
C ILE A 301 11.86 -6.96 -2.07
N MET A 302 12.49 -8.11 -1.94
CA MET A 302 12.19 -9.07 -0.88
C MET A 302 12.99 -8.70 0.36
N GLN A 303 12.30 -8.48 1.45
CA GLN A 303 12.86 -8.24 2.77
C GLN A 303 13.39 -9.53 3.40
N ASP A 304 14.14 -9.44 4.50
CA ASP A 304 14.59 -10.58 5.30
C ASP A 304 13.75 -10.75 6.57
N LEU A 305 13.81 -11.95 7.15
CA LEU A 305 13.57 -12.22 8.56
C LEU A 305 14.91 -12.50 9.21
N HIS A 306 15.11 -11.95 10.41
CA HIS A 306 16.40 -12.04 11.08
C HIS A 306 16.90 -13.50 11.22
N PRO A 307 17.99 -13.93 10.51
CA PRO A 307 18.29 -15.35 10.31
C PRO A 307 18.73 -16.08 11.56
N TYR A 308 19.27 -15.36 12.55
CA TYR A 308 19.62 -15.96 13.85
C TYR A 308 18.41 -16.06 14.77
N VAL A 309 17.39 -15.23 14.57
CA VAL A 309 16.15 -15.26 15.35
C VAL A 309 15.18 -16.28 14.76
N PHE A 310 14.98 -16.23 13.46
CA PHE A 310 14.12 -17.14 12.70
C PHE A 310 14.98 -18.22 12.01
N SER A 311 15.60 -19.09 12.80
CA SER A 311 16.47 -20.13 12.25
C SER A 311 15.84 -21.51 12.16
N LYS A 312 14.77 -21.78 12.92
CA LYS A 312 14.03 -23.05 12.80
C LYS A 312 13.20 -23.05 11.52
N ASN A 313 13.25 -24.16 10.79
CA ASN A 313 12.54 -24.37 9.53
C ASN A 313 12.96 -23.43 8.38
N ARG A 314 14.16 -22.82 8.47
CA ARG A 314 14.62 -21.85 7.45
C ARG A 314 14.87 -22.48 6.09
N GLU A 315 15.22 -23.75 6.00
CA GLU A 315 15.40 -24.46 4.73
C GLU A 315 14.08 -24.47 3.90
N ASN A 316 12.95 -24.75 4.54
CA ASN A 316 11.65 -24.69 3.87
C ASN A 316 11.26 -23.25 3.53
N ALA A 317 11.64 -22.28 4.37
CA ALA A 317 11.46 -20.87 4.06
C ALA A 317 12.32 -20.44 2.85
N ASN A 318 13.53 -20.95 2.71
CA ASN A 318 14.37 -20.71 1.52
C ASN A 318 13.66 -21.16 0.23
N LEU A 319 13.04 -22.35 0.25
CA LEU A 319 12.27 -22.85 -0.90
C LEU A 319 11.06 -21.95 -1.21
N LEU A 320 10.38 -21.47 -0.19
CA LEU A 320 9.28 -20.53 -0.35
C LEU A 320 9.75 -19.21 -0.99
N MET A 321 10.84 -18.62 -0.50
CA MET A 321 11.39 -17.37 -1.04
C MET A 321 11.87 -17.55 -2.48
N GLU A 322 12.50 -18.69 -2.82
CA GLU A 322 12.84 -18.99 -4.22
C GLU A 322 11.60 -19.13 -5.10
N THR A 323 10.51 -19.69 -4.58
CA THR A 323 9.24 -19.77 -5.32
C THR A 323 8.68 -18.38 -5.61
N ILE A 324 8.62 -17.48 -4.61
CA ILE A 324 8.18 -16.10 -4.78
C ILE A 324 9.04 -15.36 -5.82
N LYS A 325 10.36 -15.46 -5.70
CA LYS A 325 11.34 -14.89 -6.64
C LYS A 325 11.12 -15.41 -8.06
N SER A 326 10.94 -16.73 -8.23
CA SER A 326 10.69 -17.33 -9.54
C SER A 326 9.44 -16.73 -10.19
N LYS A 327 8.35 -16.54 -9.43
CA LYS A 327 7.12 -15.95 -9.94
C LYS A 327 7.33 -14.51 -10.42
N VAL A 328 8.07 -13.69 -9.72
CA VAL A 328 8.42 -12.32 -10.18
C VAL A 328 9.21 -12.38 -11.49
N LEU A 329 10.22 -13.26 -11.56
CA LEU A 329 11.11 -13.37 -12.71
C LEU A 329 10.40 -13.97 -13.95
N GLU A 330 9.40 -14.86 -13.77
CA GLU A 330 8.56 -15.39 -14.85
C GLU A 330 7.84 -14.28 -15.63
N HIS A 331 7.47 -13.17 -14.95
CA HIS A 331 6.89 -11.97 -15.55
C HIS A 331 7.92 -10.97 -16.11
N ASN A 332 9.22 -11.31 -16.09
CA ASN A 332 10.31 -10.42 -16.48
C ASN A 332 10.32 -9.10 -15.68
N PHE A 333 9.96 -9.15 -14.41
CA PHE A 333 10.06 -8.03 -13.50
C PHE A 333 11.41 -7.99 -12.81
N GLU A 334 11.84 -6.78 -12.41
CA GLU A 334 13.06 -6.60 -11.66
C GLU A 334 12.88 -7.04 -10.20
N TYR A 335 13.86 -7.77 -9.67
CA TYR A 335 13.82 -8.31 -8.33
C TYR A 335 15.13 -8.06 -7.58
N MET A 336 15.03 -7.55 -6.37
CA MET A 336 16.12 -7.46 -5.42
C MET A 336 15.88 -8.46 -4.29
N ASP A 337 16.76 -9.42 -4.19
CA ASP A 337 16.73 -10.44 -3.15
C ASP A 337 17.56 -9.99 -1.95
N MET A 338 16.90 -9.70 -0.84
CA MET A 338 17.58 -9.40 0.43
C MET A 338 17.39 -10.52 1.46
N TRP A 339 16.76 -11.63 1.07
CA TRP A 339 16.64 -12.81 1.90
C TRP A 339 17.98 -13.48 2.14
N THR A 340 18.33 -13.69 3.39
CA THR A 340 19.58 -14.36 3.78
C THR A 340 19.39 -15.90 3.79
N TYR A 341 19.88 -16.57 2.78
CA TYR A 341 19.76 -18.04 2.66
C TYR A 341 20.58 -18.79 3.69
N LYS A 342 21.78 -18.31 3.98
CA LYS A 342 22.67 -18.86 5.02
C LYS A 342 22.89 -17.79 6.07
N LYS A 343 22.65 -18.13 7.33
CA LYS A 343 22.75 -17.16 8.43
C LYS A 343 24.13 -16.49 8.54
N GLU A 344 25.18 -17.19 8.10
CA GLU A 344 26.56 -16.69 8.09
C GLU A 344 26.76 -15.52 7.12
N ASP A 345 25.90 -15.40 6.09
CA ASP A 345 25.96 -14.34 5.09
C ASP A 345 25.19 -13.09 5.56
N TYR A 346 24.54 -13.14 6.72
CA TYR A 346 23.79 -12.00 7.25
C TYR A 346 24.72 -10.86 7.65
N GLU A 347 24.40 -9.68 7.15
CA GLU A 347 25.13 -8.47 7.47
C GLU A 347 24.37 -7.66 8.53
N ILE A 348 24.98 -7.52 9.73
CA ILE A 348 24.42 -6.74 10.84
C ILE A 348 24.11 -5.31 10.37
N GLY A 349 22.93 -4.82 10.78
CA GLY A 349 22.39 -3.54 10.35
C GLY A 349 21.46 -3.60 9.13
N THR A 350 21.34 -4.77 8.49
CA THR A 350 20.32 -4.99 7.45
C THR A 350 18.91 -4.92 8.05
N LEU A 351 18.73 -5.44 9.26
CA LEU A 351 17.49 -5.28 10.03
C LEU A 351 17.81 -4.57 11.35
N THR A 352 16.89 -3.73 11.82
CA THR A 352 16.98 -3.07 13.13
C THR A 352 16.29 -3.87 14.23
N ASP A 353 15.34 -4.72 13.86
CA ASP A 353 14.70 -5.71 14.74
C ASP A 353 14.64 -7.07 14.04
N ILE A 354 13.59 -7.86 14.28
CA ILE A 354 13.51 -9.21 13.73
C ILE A 354 12.93 -9.28 12.31
N VAL A 355 12.29 -8.18 11.83
CA VAL A 355 11.62 -8.13 10.54
C VAL A 355 11.78 -6.78 9.80
N HIS A 356 12.02 -5.66 10.50
CA HIS A 356 12.06 -4.35 9.87
C HIS A 356 13.49 -3.95 9.48
N PHE A 357 13.62 -3.33 8.32
CA PHE A 357 14.92 -2.86 7.85
C PHE A 357 15.62 -1.93 8.84
N GLY A 358 16.91 -2.18 9.02
CA GLY A 358 17.86 -1.24 9.61
C GLY A 358 18.35 -0.24 8.56
N GLU A 359 19.17 0.70 9.01
CA GLU A 359 19.73 1.75 8.14
C GLU A 359 20.50 1.18 6.95
N LEU A 360 21.25 0.08 7.17
CA LEU A 360 21.99 -0.59 6.09
C LEU A 360 21.06 -1.27 5.08
N GLY A 361 19.95 -1.88 5.56
CA GLY A 361 18.93 -2.47 4.71
C GLY A 361 18.31 -1.40 3.80
N TRP A 362 17.96 -0.26 4.37
CA TRP A 362 17.43 0.87 3.60
C TRP A 362 18.43 1.44 2.60
N VAL A 363 19.71 1.58 2.95
CA VAL A 363 20.71 2.06 1.97
C VAL A 363 20.82 1.12 0.78
N LYS A 364 20.82 -0.20 1.02
CA LYS A 364 20.84 -1.20 -0.06
C LYS A 364 19.60 -1.09 -0.96
N ALA A 365 18.40 -1.01 -0.36
CA ALA A 365 17.14 -0.85 -1.08
C ALA A 365 17.10 0.46 -1.88
N ASN A 366 17.49 1.57 -1.25
CA ASN A 366 17.55 2.89 -1.89
C ASN A 366 18.53 2.91 -3.08
N GLN A 367 19.69 2.28 -2.95
CA GLN A 367 20.64 2.14 -4.06
C GLN A 367 19.96 1.44 -5.25
N LYS A 368 19.29 0.31 -5.01
CA LYS A 368 18.61 -0.44 -6.07
C LYS A 368 17.49 0.37 -6.73
N ILE A 369 16.73 1.13 -5.94
CA ILE A 369 15.67 2.02 -6.47
C ILE A 369 16.28 3.09 -7.38
N VAL A 370 17.38 3.73 -6.95
CA VAL A 370 18.10 4.74 -7.74
C VAL A 370 18.64 4.10 -9.04
N ASP A 371 19.34 2.97 -8.94
CA ASP A 371 19.93 2.29 -10.11
C ASP A 371 18.87 1.86 -11.14
N TYR A 372 17.66 1.54 -10.71
CA TYR A 372 16.59 1.10 -11.58
C TYR A 372 15.81 2.25 -12.24
N PHE A 373 15.46 3.28 -11.47
CA PHE A 373 14.56 4.35 -11.95
C PHE A 373 15.26 5.67 -12.28
N VAL A 374 16.45 5.95 -11.73
CA VAL A 374 17.17 7.21 -11.88
C VAL A 374 18.36 6.98 -12.81
N LYS A 375 18.12 7.12 -14.11
CA LYS A 375 19.12 6.89 -15.18
C LYS A 375 19.80 8.19 -15.57
#